data_b0c06fb8778633dd1667cfdace93212e
#
_entry.id   b0c06fb8778633dd1667cfdace93212e
#
_cell.length_a   1.000
_cell.length_b   1.000
_cell.length_c   1.000
_cell.angle_alpha   90.00
_cell.angle_beta   90.00
_cell.angle_gamma   90.00
#
_symmetry.space_group_name_H-M   'P 1'
#
loop_
_entity.id
_entity.type
_entity.pdbx_description
1 polymer ?
#
loop_
_entity_poly.entity_id
_entity_poly.type
_entity_poly.pdbx_seq_one_letter_code
_entity_poly.pdbx_strand_id
1 'polypeptide(L)'
;MRDQLIQKADQLLKIKAVRDIYENILPHNEHFKPDSDPLDKAFLVSEIILRLGEGPEIEDMAAACDKGPELNIPGSKTKIDMETYSKELANKTYQQMLEAMDKALELNKEKRLMLKRPEDGSTRDFIEIASSQLYHNFRDRISTGRFEIPEGEKWPVADLSSKVLKSKAYIMPDRDEPVIGDDLRELQALMASKVTDLSKEGDLAADVFDIITAKWLKEAKHYEAMVTLTADEFLKARGLLAKTSGSGRRGGYREHQKKEIQQKIDVLSYTWVTVEEMEVVEVIKGKRKISKWRGESKAIALTSRFGQVRTDGTTDAFAWRLRPGDVFAKFLFGPGRQTALLSQSALNYDPYRQKWEKRLARYLAWIWRISSGRTQEGLLVQTLLDAANMEVDKNRPNRTRERLEEALDRLQGDMVITSWQYERIDENILSKRGWWRDWLECKILITAPTSIREQYKKIRAGSSVDHDTESH
;
A
#
# COMPACT_ATOMS: atom_id res chain seq x y z
N MET A 1 18.39 -0.54 -33.11
CA MET A 1 19.32 -0.71 -31.95
C MET A 1 19.52 0.58 -31.17
N ARG A 2 19.95 1.69 -31.80
CA ARG A 2 20.16 2.98 -31.11
C ARG A 2 18.95 3.42 -30.27
N ASP A 3 17.77 3.45 -30.86
CA ASP A 3 16.55 3.89 -30.18
C ASP A 3 16.12 2.92 -29.05
N GLN A 4 16.40 1.63 -29.21
CA GLN A 4 16.15 0.64 -28.16
C GLN A 4 17.09 0.82 -26.95
N LEU A 5 18.36 1.16 -27.19
CA LEU A 5 19.34 1.44 -26.14
C LEU A 5 18.91 2.67 -25.34
N ILE A 6 18.56 3.75 -26.01
CA ILE A 6 18.09 5.00 -25.40
C ILE A 6 16.83 4.74 -24.55
N GLN A 7 15.86 4.03 -25.12
CA GLN A 7 14.62 3.71 -24.38
C GLN A 7 14.86 2.86 -23.13
N LYS A 8 15.80 1.92 -23.19
CA LYS A 8 16.17 1.09 -22.03
C LYS A 8 16.94 1.88 -20.99
N ALA A 9 17.84 2.76 -21.39
CA ALA A 9 18.55 3.64 -20.48
C ALA A 9 17.58 4.54 -19.71
N ASP A 10 16.60 5.14 -20.37
CA ASP A 10 15.56 5.93 -19.72
C ASP A 10 14.72 5.12 -18.73
N GLN A 11 14.51 3.82 -18.99
CA GLN A 11 13.83 2.95 -18.04
C GLN A 11 14.69 2.65 -16.82
N LEU A 12 15.99 2.44 -17.00
CA LEU A 12 16.95 2.16 -15.92
C LEU A 12 17.22 3.37 -15.05
N LEU A 13 17.27 4.57 -15.62
CA LEU A 13 17.40 5.83 -14.87
C LEU A 13 16.18 6.13 -13.97
N LYS A 14 15.06 5.42 -14.16
CA LYS A 14 13.93 5.48 -13.23
C LYS A 14 14.18 4.66 -11.96
N ILE A 15 15.21 3.82 -11.93
CA ILE A 15 15.63 3.07 -10.75
C ILE A 15 16.54 3.98 -9.93
N LYS A 16 16.17 4.24 -8.66
CA LYS A 16 16.91 5.20 -7.79
C LYS A 16 18.39 4.89 -7.71
N ALA A 17 18.76 3.63 -7.45
CA ALA A 17 20.17 3.24 -7.33
C ALA A 17 20.99 3.56 -8.60
N VAL A 18 20.45 3.31 -9.77
CA VAL A 18 21.11 3.61 -11.06
C VAL A 18 21.19 5.11 -11.27
N ARG A 19 20.12 5.84 -10.94
CA ARG A 19 20.09 7.30 -11.06
C ARG A 19 21.05 7.98 -10.09
N ASP A 20 21.08 7.54 -8.84
CA ASP A 20 21.98 8.11 -7.84
C ASP A 20 23.45 7.94 -8.24
N ILE A 21 23.85 6.78 -8.77
CA ILE A 21 25.19 6.55 -9.31
C ILE A 21 25.42 7.41 -10.55
N TYR A 22 24.46 7.50 -11.46
CA TYR A 22 24.54 8.31 -12.66
C TYR A 22 24.74 9.81 -12.33
N GLU A 23 23.97 10.34 -11.39
CA GLU A 23 24.03 11.74 -10.96
C GLU A 23 25.36 12.05 -10.24
N ASN A 24 25.95 11.09 -9.53
CA ASN A 24 27.27 11.25 -8.89
C ASN A 24 28.44 11.20 -9.90
N ILE A 25 28.30 10.48 -11.00
CA ILE A 25 29.34 10.41 -12.05
C ILE A 25 29.33 11.65 -12.93
N LEU A 26 28.17 12.21 -13.26
CA LEU A 26 28.00 13.37 -14.15
C LEU A 26 28.85 14.60 -13.77
N PRO A 27 28.91 15.05 -12.50
CA PRO A 27 29.68 16.24 -12.10
C PRO A 27 31.19 16.08 -12.31
N HIS A 28 31.68 14.86 -12.33
CA HIS A 28 33.12 14.54 -12.43
C HIS A 28 33.56 14.18 -13.85
N ASN A 29 32.64 14.17 -14.81
CA ASN A 29 32.96 13.78 -16.19
C ASN A 29 32.72 14.96 -17.14
N GLU A 30 33.81 15.59 -17.60
CA GLU A 30 33.75 16.75 -18.49
C GLU A 30 33.07 16.48 -19.86
N HIS A 31 32.96 15.19 -20.25
CA HIS A 31 32.35 14.76 -21.50
C HIS A 31 30.85 14.50 -21.40
N PHE A 32 30.32 14.36 -20.19
CA PHE A 32 28.88 14.07 -19.95
C PHE A 32 28.20 15.24 -19.24
N LYS A 33 27.67 16.16 -20.00
CA LYS A 33 26.86 17.28 -19.47
C LYS A 33 25.38 16.86 -19.38
N PRO A 34 24.56 17.53 -18.54
CA PRO A 34 23.12 17.27 -18.47
C PRO A 34 22.39 17.32 -19.82
N ASP A 35 22.91 18.12 -20.75
CA ASP A 35 22.38 18.32 -22.11
C ASP A 35 23.08 17.46 -23.17
N SER A 36 23.84 16.45 -22.79
CA SER A 36 24.52 15.55 -23.73
C SER A 36 23.53 14.72 -24.56
N ASP A 37 23.98 14.25 -25.72
CA ASP A 37 23.18 13.41 -26.62
C ASP A 37 22.53 12.23 -25.86
N PRO A 38 21.25 11.92 -26.10
CA PRO A 38 20.58 10.78 -25.48
C PRO A 38 21.34 9.44 -25.60
N LEU A 39 22.17 9.29 -26.64
CA LEU A 39 23.00 8.12 -26.84
C LEU A 39 24.15 8.05 -25.82
N ASP A 40 24.78 9.20 -25.52
CA ASP A 40 25.86 9.28 -24.53
C ASP A 40 25.35 8.93 -23.13
N LYS A 41 24.15 9.37 -22.79
CA LYS A 41 23.46 8.98 -21.56
C LYS A 41 23.21 7.46 -21.52
N ALA A 42 22.78 6.88 -22.64
CA ALA A 42 22.54 5.45 -22.73
C ALA A 42 23.83 4.62 -22.58
N PHE A 43 24.94 5.08 -23.12
CA PHE A 43 26.24 4.44 -22.93
C PHE A 43 26.69 4.48 -21.45
N LEU A 44 26.58 5.62 -20.79
CA LEU A 44 26.95 5.74 -19.38
C LEU A 44 26.09 4.84 -18.48
N VAL A 45 24.77 4.81 -18.72
CA VAL A 45 23.87 3.92 -17.98
C VAL A 45 24.21 2.45 -18.21
N SER A 46 24.53 2.06 -19.43
CA SER A 46 24.92 0.67 -19.73
C SER A 46 26.23 0.27 -19.06
N GLU A 47 27.19 1.18 -18.97
CA GLU A 47 28.46 0.95 -18.27
C GLU A 47 28.25 0.79 -16.77
N ILE A 48 27.40 1.62 -16.15
CA ILE A 48 27.01 1.48 -14.74
C ILE A 48 26.42 0.08 -14.50
N ILE A 49 25.52 -0.38 -15.37
CA ILE A 49 24.88 -1.69 -15.24
C ILE A 49 25.87 -2.85 -15.41
N LEU A 50 26.79 -2.76 -16.36
CA LEU A 50 27.83 -3.77 -16.55
C LEU A 50 28.72 -3.90 -15.31
N ARG A 51 29.12 -2.79 -14.72
CA ARG A 51 29.91 -2.79 -13.48
C ARG A 51 29.15 -3.33 -12.27
N LEU A 52 27.86 -3.01 -12.15
CA LEU A 52 27.01 -3.57 -11.09
C LEU A 52 26.82 -5.10 -11.24
N GLY A 53 26.86 -5.61 -12.48
CA GLY A 53 26.76 -7.05 -12.78
C GLY A 53 28.03 -7.85 -12.46
N GLU A 54 29.19 -7.22 -12.36
CA GLU A 54 30.49 -7.83 -12.06
C GLU A 54 30.82 -7.93 -10.56
N GLY A 55 29.90 -7.49 -9.68
CA GLY A 55 29.89 -7.85 -8.26
C GLY A 55 30.62 -6.99 -7.23
N PRO A 56 31.16 -5.79 -7.49
CA PRO A 56 31.52 -4.92 -6.39
C PRO A 56 30.28 -4.35 -5.71
N GLU A 57 30.29 -4.26 -4.38
CA GLU A 57 29.23 -3.59 -3.63
C GLU A 57 29.20 -2.09 -4.00
N ILE A 58 28.03 -1.46 -3.89
CA ILE A 58 27.82 -0.05 -4.28
C ILE A 58 28.81 0.91 -3.58
N GLU A 59 29.26 0.56 -2.37
CA GLU A 59 30.27 1.30 -1.60
C GLU A 59 31.65 1.31 -2.27
N ASP A 60 32.04 0.21 -2.92
CA ASP A 60 33.32 0.11 -3.65
C ASP A 60 33.29 0.94 -4.95
N MET A 61 32.12 1.11 -5.55
CA MET A 61 31.96 1.95 -6.75
C MET A 61 31.97 3.44 -6.41
N ALA A 62 31.39 3.85 -5.27
CA ALA A 62 31.48 5.23 -4.80
C ALA A 62 32.95 5.61 -4.49
N ALA A 63 33.69 4.70 -3.85
CA ALA A 63 35.14 4.91 -3.59
C ALA A 63 35.99 4.91 -4.87
N ALA A 64 35.57 4.25 -5.94
CA ALA A 64 36.26 4.29 -7.23
C ALA A 64 35.99 5.60 -8.02
N CYS A 65 34.80 6.20 -7.82
CA CYS A 65 34.46 7.50 -8.42
C CYS A 65 35.24 8.67 -7.78
N ASP A 66 35.61 8.56 -6.49
CA ASP A 66 36.40 9.58 -5.79
C ASP A 66 37.87 9.68 -6.24
N LYS A 67 38.37 8.73 -7.02
CA LYS A 67 39.76 8.67 -7.51
C LYS A 67 40.01 9.36 -8.86
N GLY A 68 39.01 10.05 -9.43
CA GLY A 68 39.16 10.88 -10.63
C GLY A 68 38.84 10.14 -11.95
N PRO A 69 38.70 10.90 -13.05
CA PRO A 69 37.98 10.48 -14.26
C PRO A 69 38.78 9.62 -15.24
N GLU A 70 39.64 8.72 -14.78
CA GLU A 70 40.24 7.73 -15.66
C GLU A 70 39.38 6.46 -15.64
N LEU A 71 38.36 6.43 -16.49
CA LEU A 71 37.64 5.22 -16.88
C LEU A 71 38.63 4.29 -17.63
N ASN A 72 39.37 3.48 -16.86
CA ASN A 72 40.24 2.46 -17.41
C ASN A 72 39.37 1.26 -17.80
N ILE A 73 39.02 1.18 -19.07
CA ILE A 73 38.49 -0.07 -19.64
C ILE A 73 39.64 -1.07 -19.65
N PRO A 74 39.54 -2.23 -18.98
CA PRO A 74 40.60 -3.22 -18.97
C PRO A 74 40.96 -3.62 -20.41
N GLY A 75 42.19 -3.26 -20.87
CA GLY A 75 42.72 -3.64 -22.18
C GLY A 75 42.89 -2.51 -23.19
N SER A 76 42.51 -1.27 -22.93
CA SER A 76 42.70 -0.14 -23.87
C SER A 76 43.59 0.93 -23.26
N LYS A 77 44.74 1.18 -23.90
CA LYS A 77 45.67 2.29 -23.59
C LYS A 77 45.40 3.56 -24.41
N THR A 78 44.29 3.67 -25.09
CA THR A 78 43.94 4.74 -26.00
C THR A 78 42.78 5.57 -25.49
N LYS A 79 42.90 6.89 -25.49
CA LYS A 79 41.75 7.82 -25.39
C LYS A 79 40.77 7.39 -26.44
N ILE A 80 39.56 7.05 -26.03
CA ILE A 80 38.49 6.63 -26.92
C ILE A 80 38.02 7.88 -27.65
N ASP A 81 38.42 7.98 -28.93
CA ASP A 81 37.78 8.89 -29.86
C ASP A 81 36.42 8.31 -30.24
N MET A 82 35.36 9.00 -29.90
CA MET A 82 33.96 8.55 -30.11
C MET A 82 33.66 8.27 -31.59
N GLU A 83 34.39 8.85 -32.54
CA GLU A 83 34.26 8.54 -33.98
C GLU A 83 34.83 7.19 -34.37
N THR A 84 35.87 6.72 -33.70
CA THR A 84 36.53 5.41 -34.00
C THR A 84 35.78 4.23 -33.39
N TYR A 85 34.90 4.48 -32.37
CA TYR A 85 34.02 3.48 -31.77
C TYR A 85 32.91 3.00 -32.73
N SER A 86 32.87 3.54 -33.89
CA SER A 86 31.64 3.62 -34.68
C SER A 86 31.39 2.51 -35.68
N LYS A 87 32.01 1.46 -35.90
CA LYS A 87 31.43 0.52 -36.87
C LYS A 87 31.58 -0.98 -36.64
N GLU A 88 32.63 -1.49 -36.11
CA GLU A 88 32.78 -2.97 -35.94
C GLU A 88 32.72 -3.46 -34.50
N LEU A 89 33.22 -2.67 -33.55
CA LEU A 89 33.06 -2.93 -32.10
C LEU A 89 31.61 -2.65 -31.67
N ALA A 90 30.96 -1.70 -32.31
CA ALA A 90 29.61 -1.22 -32.00
C ALA A 90 28.58 -2.36 -31.94
N ASN A 91 28.54 -3.29 -32.90
CA ASN A 91 27.47 -4.27 -32.92
C ASN A 91 27.57 -5.31 -31.80
N LYS A 92 28.75 -5.80 -31.46
CA LYS A 92 28.94 -6.79 -30.41
C LYS A 92 28.79 -6.18 -29.01
N THR A 93 29.34 -4.99 -28.84
CA THR A 93 29.22 -4.22 -27.60
C THR A 93 27.78 -3.75 -27.36
N TYR A 94 27.09 -3.34 -28.43
CA TYR A 94 25.65 -3.01 -28.36
C TYR A 94 24.79 -4.18 -27.92
N GLN A 95 25.05 -5.38 -28.44
CA GLN A 95 24.32 -6.58 -28.04
C GLN A 95 24.55 -6.89 -26.55
N GLN A 96 25.81 -6.86 -26.11
CA GLN A 96 26.15 -7.10 -24.70
C GLN A 96 25.54 -6.07 -23.75
N MET A 97 25.52 -4.79 -24.14
CA MET A 97 24.87 -3.73 -23.38
C MET A 97 23.35 -3.94 -23.31
N LEU A 98 22.73 -4.29 -24.41
CA LEU A 98 21.29 -4.55 -24.44
C LEU A 98 20.92 -5.77 -23.58
N GLU A 99 21.71 -6.84 -23.63
CA GLU A 99 21.51 -8.04 -22.80
C GLU A 99 21.70 -7.72 -21.30
N ALA A 100 22.74 -6.96 -20.93
CA ALA A 100 22.96 -6.54 -19.54
C ALA A 100 21.80 -5.65 -19.02
N MET A 101 21.35 -4.72 -19.85
CA MET A 101 20.20 -3.86 -19.51
C MET A 101 18.89 -4.64 -19.42
N ASP A 102 18.67 -5.63 -20.30
CA ASP A 102 17.50 -6.51 -20.23
C ASP A 102 17.53 -7.35 -18.96
N LYS A 103 18.67 -7.95 -18.62
CA LYS A 103 18.85 -8.69 -17.38
C LYS A 103 18.60 -7.84 -16.15
N ALA A 104 19.08 -6.58 -16.12
CA ALA A 104 18.80 -5.64 -15.02
C ALA A 104 17.32 -5.28 -14.93
N LEU A 105 16.63 -5.09 -16.06
CA LEU A 105 15.20 -4.82 -16.11
C LEU A 105 14.37 -6.04 -15.69
N GLU A 106 14.80 -7.25 -16.06
CA GLU A 106 14.16 -8.51 -15.66
C GLU A 106 14.34 -8.78 -14.19
N LEU A 107 15.55 -8.61 -13.63
CA LEU A 107 15.79 -8.69 -12.18
C LEU A 107 14.92 -7.68 -11.39
N ASN A 108 14.71 -6.48 -11.94
CA ASN A 108 13.78 -5.52 -11.36
C ASN A 108 12.31 -5.94 -11.53
N LYS A 109 11.96 -6.69 -12.59
CA LYS A 109 10.64 -7.32 -12.75
C LYS A 109 10.45 -8.52 -11.81
N GLU A 110 11.47 -9.36 -11.61
CA GLU A 110 11.44 -10.50 -10.69
C GLU A 110 11.39 -10.05 -9.23
N LYS A 111 12.09 -8.98 -8.86
CA LYS A 111 11.91 -8.31 -7.56
C LYS A 111 10.48 -7.78 -7.34
N ARG A 112 9.70 -7.69 -8.40
CA ARG A 112 8.26 -7.44 -8.42
C ARG A 112 7.47 -8.75 -8.42
N LEU A 113 7.87 -9.82 -7.75
CA LEU A 113 7.02 -11.01 -7.60
C LEU A 113 5.64 -10.60 -7.09
N MET A 114 4.95 -10.07 -8.06
CA MET A 114 3.57 -9.66 -8.01
C MET A 114 2.75 -10.92 -7.99
N LEU A 115 1.71 -10.91 -7.21
CA LEU A 115 0.51 -11.63 -7.58
C LEU A 115 0.24 -11.31 -9.06
N LYS A 116 0.60 -12.23 -9.97
CA LYS A 116 0.18 -12.09 -11.38
C LYS A 116 -1.32 -11.92 -11.33
N ARG A 117 -1.82 -10.79 -11.83
CA ARG A 117 -3.25 -10.65 -12.05
C ARG A 117 -3.65 -11.79 -12.99
N PRO A 118 -4.70 -12.53 -12.67
CA PRO A 118 -5.33 -13.36 -13.68
C PRO A 118 -5.72 -12.43 -14.83
N GLU A 119 -5.29 -12.74 -16.05
CA GLU A 119 -5.64 -11.99 -17.27
C GLU A 119 -7.09 -12.23 -17.68
N ASP A 120 -7.79 -13.17 -17.03
CA ASP A 120 -9.18 -13.46 -17.22
C ASP A 120 -10.06 -12.49 -16.44
N GLY A 121 -11.13 -12.02 -17.03
CA GLY A 121 -12.05 -10.98 -16.57
C GLY A 121 -12.69 -11.17 -15.18
N SER A 122 -12.24 -12.17 -14.39
CA SER A 122 -12.77 -12.50 -13.06
C SER A 122 -12.27 -11.59 -11.93
N THR A 123 -11.22 -10.75 -12.16
CA THR A 123 -10.65 -9.88 -11.13
C THR A 123 -11.11 -8.43 -11.18
N ARG A 124 -12.07 -8.09 -12.03
CA ARG A 124 -12.64 -6.73 -12.08
C ARG A 124 -13.29 -6.30 -10.78
N ASP A 125 -13.66 -7.27 -9.94
CA ASP A 125 -14.43 -7.06 -8.73
C ASP A 125 -13.57 -6.98 -7.45
N PHE A 126 -12.24 -7.05 -7.57
CA PHE A 126 -11.33 -7.01 -6.41
C PHE A 126 -10.22 -5.98 -6.61
N ILE A 127 -9.87 -5.31 -5.50
CA ILE A 127 -8.69 -4.47 -5.39
C ILE A 127 -7.65 -5.15 -4.50
N GLU A 128 -6.38 -4.93 -4.80
CA GLU A 128 -5.29 -5.40 -3.98
C GLU A 128 -4.96 -4.36 -2.90
N ILE A 129 -4.98 -4.80 -1.64
CA ILE A 129 -4.67 -3.97 -0.47
C ILE A 129 -3.60 -4.64 0.39
N ALA A 130 -3.05 -3.91 1.36
CA ALA A 130 -2.14 -4.50 2.34
C ALA A 130 -2.85 -5.48 3.28
N SER A 131 -2.14 -6.54 3.70
CA SER A 131 -2.63 -7.55 4.64
C SER A 131 -1.75 -7.74 5.87
N SER A 132 -0.77 -6.87 6.12
CA SER A 132 0.02 -6.94 7.34
C SER A 132 -0.83 -6.66 8.59
N GLN A 133 -0.44 -7.23 9.73
CA GLN A 133 -1.12 -6.99 11.01
C GLN A 133 -1.16 -5.50 11.35
N LEU A 134 -0.05 -4.79 11.08
CA LEU A 134 0.04 -3.35 11.29
C LEU A 134 -1.01 -2.59 10.47
N TYR A 135 -1.12 -2.93 9.17
CA TYR A 135 -2.10 -2.29 8.28
C TYR A 135 -3.54 -2.56 8.74
N HIS A 136 -3.83 -3.81 9.12
CA HIS A 136 -5.15 -4.19 9.63
C HIS A 136 -5.52 -3.41 10.89
N ASN A 137 -4.65 -3.41 11.90
CA ASN A 137 -4.88 -2.71 13.15
C ASN A 137 -5.02 -1.19 12.95
N PHE A 138 -4.15 -0.60 12.11
CA PHE A 138 -4.24 0.82 11.78
C PHE A 138 -5.57 1.17 11.11
N ARG A 139 -5.96 0.41 10.08
CA ARG A 139 -7.22 0.60 9.38
C ARG A 139 -8.43 0.47 10.30
N ASP A 140 -8.41 -0.49 11.23
CA ASP A 140 -9.45 -0.63 12.24
C ASP A 140 -9.53 0.62 13.12
N ARG A 141 -8.41 1.11 13.63
CA ARG A 141 -8.39 2.31 14.49
C ARG A 141 -8.87 3.57 13.78
N ILE A 142 -8.47 3.81 12.54
CA ILE A 142 -8.97 4.97 11.78
C ILE A 142 -10.45 4.81 11.41
N SER A 143 -10.94 3.59 11.13
CA SER A 143 -12.35 3.36 10.81
C SER A 143 -13.27 3.56 12.01
N THR A 144 -12.77 3.30 13.20
CA THR A 144 -13.53 3.44 14.45
C THR A 144 -13.35 4.80 15.12
N GLY A 145 -12.33 5.57 14.71
CA GLY A 145 -11.98 6.87 15.32
C GLY A 145 -11.51 6.75 16.78
N ARG A 146 -11.05 5.57 17.19
CA ARG A 146 -10.60 5.31 18.58
C ARG A 146 -9.21 5.86 18.83
N PHE A 147 -9.12 7.18 18.95
CA PHE A 147 -7.94 7.90 19.40
C PHE A 147 -8.28 8.64 20.69
N GLU A 148 -7.44 8.48 21.69
CA GLU A 148 -7.61 9.07 23.01
C GLU A 148 -6.35 9.87 23.37
N ILE A 149 -6.46 10.82 24.30
CA ILE A 149 -5.31 11.54 24.85
C ILE A 149 -5.10 11.00 26.28
N PRO A 150 -4.24 9.98 26.46
CA PRO A 150 -3.95 9.47 27.79
C PRO A 150 -3.24 10.51 28.66
N GLU A 151 -3.29 10.32 29.98
CA GLU A 151 -2.56 11.17 30.92
C GLU A 151 -1.06 11.16 30.60
N GLY A 152 -0.47 12.33 30.44
CA GLY A 152 0.94 12.51 30.08
C GLY A 152 1.24 12.58 28.57
N GLU A 153 0.29 12.24 27.72
CA GLU A 153 0.44 12.38 26.26
C GLU A 153 -0.04 13.78 25.80
N LYS A 154 0.67 14.34 24.81
CA LYS A 154 0.30 15.63 24.21
C LYS A 154 -0.69 15.50 23.06
N TRP A 155 -0.71 14.35 22.39
CA TRP A 155 -1.43 14.13 21.15
C TRP A 155 -2.38 12.94 21.24
N PRO A 156 -3.47 12.93 20.46
CA PRO A 156 -4.31 11.76 20.36
C PRO A 156 -3.55 10.53 19.89
N VAL A 157 -3.69 9.42 20.59
CA VAL A 157 -3.01 8.16 20.34
C VAL A 157 -3.99 7.01 20.23
N ALA A 158 -3.72 6.07 19.34
CA ALA A 158 -4.38 4.78 19.25
C ALA A 158 -3.35 3.66 19.39
N ASP A 159 -3.65 2.67 20.23
CA ASP A 159 -2.83 1.47 20.35
C ASP A 159 -3.10 0.52 19.16
N LEU A 160 -2.03 0.15 18.45
CA LEU A 160 -2.05 -0.78 17.33
C LEU A 160 -1.42 -2.13 17.69
N SER A 161 -1.11 -2.34 18.95
CA SER A 161 -0.36 -3.52 19.41
C SER A 161 -1.15 -4.82 19.26
N SER A 162 -0.41 -5.91 19.12
CA SER A 162 -0.90 -7.28 19.14
C SER A 162 0.16 -8.19 19.77
N LYS A 163 -0.05 -9.51 19.78
CA LYS A 163 0.93 -10.47 20.35
C LYS A 163 2.33 -10.37 19.72
N VAL A 164 2.40 -9.98 18.44
CA VAL A 164 3.65 -9.96 17.65
C VAL A 164 4.05 -8.55 17.18
N LEU A 165 3.31 -7.55 17.61
CA LEU A 165 3.47 -6.15 17.17
C LEU A 165 3.29 -5.22 18.35
N LYS A 166 4.25 -4.34 18.61
CA LYS A 166 4.12 -3.18 19.51
C LYS A 166 4.17 -1.93 18.68
N SER A 167 3.04 -1.23 18.57
CA SER A 167 2.91 -0.08 17.70
C SER A 167 1.81 0.86 18.17
N LYS A 168 1.97 2.14 17.88
CA LYS A 168 1.01 3.19 18.19
C LYS A 168 0.81 4.09 16.96
N ALA A 169 -0.38 4.66 16.83
CA ALA A 169 -0.66 5.74 15.90
C ALA A 169 -0.97 7.03 16.66
N TYR A 170 -0.40 8.14 16.19
CA TYR A 170 -0.59 9.47 16.78
C TYR A 170 -1.17 10.40 15.73
N ILE A 171 -2.12 11.24 16.12
CA ILE A 171 -2.56 12.37 15.30
C ILE A 171 -1.86 13.61 15.82
N MET A 172 -0.80 14.05 15.10
CA MET A 172 0.06 15.14 15.54
C MET A 172 0.63 15.92 14.35
N PRO A 173 1.05 17.18 14.55
CA PRO A 173 1.77 17.96 13.54
C PRO A 173 3.13 17.34 13.21
N ASP A 174 3.84 17.94 12.26
CA ASP A 174 5.20 17.50 11.93
C ASP A 174 6.13 17.67 13.12
N ARG A 175 6.97 16.65 13.37
CA ARG A 175 7.82 16.59 14.57
C ARG A 175 8.94 17.65 14.59
N ASP A 176 9.29 18.19 13.44
CA ASP A 176 10.43 19.09 13.27
C ASP A 176 10.12 20.53 13.72
N GLU A 177 8.86 20.85 14.04
CA GLU A 177 8.49 22.16 14.54
C GLU A 177 8.32 22.14 16.07
N PRO A 178 9.21 22.81 16.83
CA PRO A 178 9.03 22.97 18.27
C PRO A 178 7.84 23.91 18.54
N VAL A 179 6.72 23.33 18.95
CA VAL A 179 5.51 24.08 19.27
C VAL A 179 5.48 24.38 20.76
N ILE A 180 5.43 25.64 21.14
CA ILE A 180 5.50 26.13 22.52
C ILE A 180 4.40 27.18 22.74
N GLY A 181 3.82 27.21 23.95
CA GLY A 181 2.88 28.25 24.36
C GLY A 181 1.46 28.12 23.81
N ASP A 182 0.88 29.25 23.41
CA ASP A 182 -0.50 29.31 22.93
C ASP A 182 -0.70 28.55 21.60
N ASP A 183 0.32 28.52 20.76
CA ASP A 183 0.34 27.74 19.51
C ASP A 183 0.14 26.25 19.79
N LEU A 184 0.64 25.73 20.93
CA LEU A 184 0.44 24.33 21.30
C LEU A 184 -1.04 24.04 21.58
N ARG A 185 -1.77 24.94 22.23
CA ARG A 185 -3.20 24.76 22.52
C ARG A 185 -4.03 24.76 21.25
N GLU A 186 -3.71 25.65 20.32
CA GLU A 186 -4.40 25.72 19.02
C GLU A 186 -4.15 24.44 18.21
N LEU A 187 -2.92 23.95 18.18
CA LEU A 187 -2.59 22.70 17.51
C LEU A 187 -3.24 21.48 18.18
N GLN A 188 -3.29 21.44 19.51
CA GLN A 188 -4.01 20.38 20.22
C GLN A 188 -5.50 20.40 19.89
N ALA A 189 -6.13 21.58 19.84
CA ALA A 189 -7.52 21.73 19.43
C ALA A 189 -7.74 21.27 17.98
N LEU A 190 -6.82 21.62 17.09
CA LEU A 190 -6.86 21.17 15.69
C LEU A 190 -6.73 19.63 15.60
N MET A 191 -5.80 19.01 16.31
CA MET A 191 -5.64 17.55 16.31
C MET A 191 -6.87 16.84 16.92
N ALA A 192 -7.44 17.39 17.99
CA ALA A 192 -8.69 16.90 18.58
C ALA A 192 -9.88 16.99 17.60
N SER A 193 -9.95 18.06 16.79
CA SER A 193 -10.97 18.16 15.74
C SER A 193 -10.82 17.06 14.68
N LYS A 194 -9.58 16.68 14.32
CA LYS A 194 -9.31 15.56 13.39
C LYS A 194 -9.80 14.22 13.94
N VAL A 195 -9.64 13.99 15.25
CA VAL A 195 -10.21 12.79 15.91
C VAL A 195 -11.73 12.79 15.82
N THR A 196 -12.35 13.96 16.06
CA THR A 196 -13.81 14.09 15.92
C THR A 196 -14.29 13.76 14.51
N ASP A 197 -13.57 14.18 13.49
CA ASP A 197 -13.85 13.86 12.10
C ASP A 197 -13.73 12.35 11.81
N LEU A 198 -12.74 11.68 12.41
CA LEU A 198 -12.60 10.21 12.32
C LEU A 198 -13.73 9.49 13.06
N SER A 199 -14.12 9.94 14.24
CA SER A 199 -15.18 9.31 15.02
C SER A 199 -16.53 9.31 14.29
N LYS A 200 -16.79 10.33 13.48
CA LYS A 200 -18.00 10.44 12.65
C LYS A 200 -17.90 9.63 11.36
N GLU A 201 -16.76 9.68 10.70
CA GLU A 201 -16.58 9.29 9.30
C GLU A 201 -15.31 8.42 9.07
N GLY A 202 -14.90 7.67 10.08
CA GLY A 202 -13.66 6.90 10.04
C GLY A 202 -13.63 5.82 8.94
N ASP A 203 -14.79 5.21 8.63
CA ASP A 203 -14.88 4.24 7.54
C ASP A 203 -14.55 4.86 6.17
N LEU A 204 -14.84 6.16 5.98
CA LEU A 204 -14.43 6.88 4.78
C LEU A 204 -12.91 7.10 4.75
N ALA A 205 -12.28 7.39 5.90
CA ALA A 205 -10.82 7.50 5.97
C ALA A 205 -10.12 6.16 5.65
N ALA A 206 -10.70 5.05 6.11
CA ALA A 206 -10.23 3.72 5.77
C ALA A 206 -10.38 3.41 4.26
N ASP A 207 -11.50 3.83 3.63
CA ASP A 207 -11.66 3.73 2.17
C ASP A 207 -10.56 4.50 1.42
N VAL A 208 -10.32 5.75 1.83
CA VAL A 208 -9.29 6.60 1.23
C VAL A 208 -7.92 5.93 1.33
N PHE A 209 -7.59 5.35 2.49
CA PHE A 209 -6.33 4.65 2.70
C PHE A 209 -6.22 3.37 1.86
N ASP A 210 -7.28 2.57 1.77
CA ASP A 210 -7.34 1.37 0.92
C ASP A 210 -7.17 1.74 -0.57
N ILE A 211 -7.81 2.83 -1.05
CA ILE A 211 -7.70 3.32 -2.43
C ILE A 211 -6.28 3.81 -2.75
N ILE A 212 -5.66 4.58 -1.85
CA ILE A 212 -4.26 5.02 -1.99
C ILE A 212 -3.35 3.80 -2.15
N THR A 213 -3.51 2.83 -1.26
CA THR A 213 -2.70 1.62 -1.26
C THR A 213 -2.91 0.80 -2.55
N ALA A 214 -4.16 0.62 -2.97
CA ALA A 214 -4.48 -0.12 -4.19
C ALA A 214 -3.94 0.56 -5.45
N LYS A 215 -4.09 1.88 -5.57
CA LYS A 215 -3.53 2.67 -6.67
C LYS A 215 -2.01 2.57 -6.70
N TRP A 216 -1.37 2.72 -5.53
CA TRP A 216 0.07 2.63 -5.40
C TRP A 216 0.58 1.23 -5.78
N LEU A 217 -0.05 0.16 -5.28
CA LEU A 217 0.29 -1.21 -5.64
C LEU A 217 0.18 -1.47 -7.14
N LYS A 218 -0.77 -0.82 -7.81
CA LYS A 218 -1.00 -0.94 -9.25
C LYS A 218 0.04 -0.21 -10.08
N GLU A 219 0.47 0.99 -9.67
CA GLU A 219 1.23 1.92 -10.49
C GLU A 219 2.68 2.09 -10.06
N ALA A 220 2.99 1.83 -8.78
CA ALA A 220 4.34 1.99 -8.26
C ALA A 220 5.30 0.99 -8.90
N LYS A 221 6.40 1.51 -9.42
CA LYS A 221 7.49 0.73 -10.01
C LYS A 221 8.62 0.47 -9.02
N HIS A 222 8.67 1.23 -7.95
CA HIS A 222 9.63 1.10 -6.87
C HIS A 222 9.02 1.60 -5.56
N TYR A 223 9.64 1.25 -4.46
CA TYR A 223 9.20 1.49 -3.10
C TYR A 223 8.87 2.97 -2.79
N GLU A 224 9.61 3.92 -3.33
CA GLU A 224 9.40 5.34 -3.11
C GLU A 224 8.50 6.02 -4.15
N ALA A 225 7.98 5.24 -5.11
CA ALA A 225 7.14 5.81 -6.16
C ALA A 225 5.92 6.52 -5.60
N MET A 226 5.67 7.72 -6.10
CA MET A 226 4.47 8.49 -5.78
C MET A 226 3.40 8.25 -6.83
N VAL A 227 2.14 8.25 -6.42
CA VAL A 227 0.99 8.22 -7.32
C VAL A 227 0.21 9.51 -7.19
N THR A 228 -0.46 9.89 -8.28
CA THR A 228 -1.37 11.04 -8.27
C THR A 228 -2.81 10.52 -8.26
N LEU A 229 -3.61 11.05 -7.34
CA LEU A 229 -5.03 10.75 -7.20
C LEU A 229 -5.82 12.05 -7.15
N THR A 230 -6.91 12.08 -7.89
CA THR A 230 -7.88 13.19 -7.88
C THR A 230 -9.06 12.85 -6.97
N ALA A 231 -9.78 13.86 -6.48
CA ALA A 231 -11.01 13.67 -5.71
C ALA A 231 -12.03 12.82 -6.49
N ASP A 232 -12.11 13.05 -7.79
CA ASP A 232 -13.03 12.34 -8.68
C ASP A 232 -12.66 10.84 -8.80
N GLU A 233 -11.36 10.49 -8.84
CA GLU A 233 -10.91 9.10 -8.82
C GLU A 233 -11.27 8.39 -7.52
N PHE A 234 -11.14 9.06 -6.36
CA PHE A 234 -11.57 8.50 -5.08
C PHE A 234 -13.07 8.23 -5.06
N LEU A 235 -13.88 9.18 -5.51
CA LEU A 235 -15.34 9.05 -5.53
C LEU A 235 -15.78 7.97 -6.52
N LYS A 236 -15.15 7.89 -7.69
CA LYS A 236 -15.37 6.83 -8.67
C LYS A 236 -14.98 5.46 -8.12
N ALA A 237 -13.84 5.32 -7.45
CA ALA A 237 -13.40 4.07 -6.84
C ALA A 237 -14.36 3.59 -5.75
N ARG A 238 -15.09 4.50 -5.10
CA ARG A 238 -16.16 4.20 -4.15
C ARG A 238 -17.52 3.93 -4.81
N GLY A 239 -17.57 3.80 -6.13
CA GLY A 239 -18.80 3.50 -6.86
C GLY A 239 -19.82 4.65 -6.95
N LEU A 240 -19.43 5.87 -6.58
CA LEU A 240 -20.33 7.02 -6.72
C LEU A 240 -20.47 7.40 -8.22
N LEU A 241 -21.69 7.78 -8.59
CA LEU A 241 -21.97 8.23 -9.94
C LEU A 241 -21.85 9.76 -10.05
N ALA A 242 -21.06 10.20 -11.00
CA ALA A 242 -20.98 11.61 -11.35
C ALA A 242 -22.32 12.07 -11.95
N LYS A 243 -22.76 13.28 -11.63
CA LYS A 243 -23.94 13.86 -12.27
C LYS A 243 -23.64 14.16 -13.73
N THR A 244 -24.60 13.90 -14.61
CA THR A 244 -24.54 14.35 -16.00
C THR A 244 -24.75 15.86 -16.10
N SER A 245 -24.01 16.53 -16.99
CA SER A 245 -24.24 17.93 -17.31
C SER A 245 -25.52 18.08 -18.11
N GLY A 246 -26.32 19.12 -17.84
CA GLY A 246 -27.54 19.44 -18.60
C GLY A 246 -28.25 20.65 -18.05
N SER A 247 -28.94 21.43 -18.92
CA SER A 247 -29.77 22.59 -18.56
C SER A 247 -29.13 23.56 -17.56
N GLY A 248 -27.89 24.02 -17.81
CA GLY A 248 -27.19 24.99 -16.96
C GLY A 248 -26.59 24.42 -15.65
N ARG A 249 -26.63 23.10 -15.45
CA ARG A 249 -25.98 22.42 -14.30
C ARG A 249 -24.62 21.89 -14.69
N ARG A 250 -23.59 22.20 -13.88
CA ARG A 250 -22.26 21.57 -14.01
C ARG A 250 -22.37 20.09 -13.70
N GLY A 251 -21.83 19.22 -14.57
CA GLY A 251 -21.67 17.80 -14.32
C GLY A 251 -20.59 17.52 -13.26
N GLY A 252 -20.41 16.26 -12.91
CA GLY A 252 -19.38 15.80 -11.96
C GLY A 252 -19.91 15.52 -10.55
N TYR A 253 -18.99 15.36 -9.61
CA TYR A 253 -19.32 15.08 -8.21
C TYR A 253 -19.62 16.37 -7.44
N ARG A 254 -20.33 16.25 -6.33
CA ARG A 254 -20.69 17.39 -5.47
C ARG A 254 -19.46 17.89 -4.70
N GLU A 255 -19.34 19.20 -4.52
CA GLU A 255 -18.21 19.84 -3.83
C GLU A 255 -18.03 19.34 -2.39
N HIS A 256 -19.13 19.09 -1.64
CA HIS A 256 -19.02 18.54 -0.29
C HIS A 256 -18.38 17.15 -0.28
N GLN A 257 -18.66 16.29 -1.29
CA GLN A 257 -18.04 14.95 -1.39
C GLN A 257 -16.52 15.05 -1.63
N LYS A 258 -16.10 16.00 -2.46
CA LYS A 258 -14.66 16.27 -2.69
C LYS A 258 -13.97 16.79 -1.43
N LYS A 259 -14.65 17.67 -0.68
CA LYS A 259 -14.15 18.18 0.60
C LYS A 259 -14.02 17.07 1.66
N GLU A 260 -14.97 16.15 1.74
CA GLU A 260 -14.88 14.99 2.61
C GLU A 260 -13.61 14.18 2.30
N ILE A 261 -13.32 13.92 1.03
CA ILE A 261 -12.07 13.22 0.62
C ILE A 261 -10.84 14.03 1.07
N GLN A 262 -10.80 15.34 0.81
CA GLN A 262 -9.72 16.22 1.26
C GLN A 262 -9.50 16.12 2.76
N GLN A 263 -10.56 16.22 3.57
CA GLN A 263 -10.48 16.10 5.03
C GLN A 263 -9.87 14.76 5.47
N LYS A 264 -10.22 13.64 4.81
CA LYS A 264 -9.67 12.33 5.16
C LYS A 264 -8.19 12.20 4.77
N ILE A 265 -7.79 12.76 3.63
CA ILE A 265 -6.36 12.83 3.24
C ILE A 265 -5.59 13.70 4.25
N ASP A 266 -6.17 14.82 4.69
CA ASP A 266 -5.54 15.68 5.68
C ASP A 266 -5.35 14.96 7.01
N VAL A 267 -6.37 14.25 7.52
CA VAL A 267 -6.23 13.46 8.76
C VAL A 267 -5.12 12.41 8.61
N LEU A 268 -5.10 11.66 7.51
CA LEU A 268 -4.09 10.64 7.26
C LEU A 268 -2.67 11.24 7.15
N SER A 269 -2.53 12.47 6.64
CA SER A 269 -1.23 13.15 6.53
C SER A 269 -0.71 13.65 7.87
N TYR A 270 -1.58 13.88 8.86
CA TYR A 270 -1.22 14.19 10.24
C TYR A 270 -1.11 12.96 11.15
N THR A 271 -1.41 11.77 10.61
CA THR A 271 -1.33 10.54 11.39
C THR A 271 0.07 9.92 11.26
N TRP A 272 0.78 9.82 12.38
CA TRP A 272 2.08 9.15 12.49
C TRP A 272 1.89 7.74 13.04
N VAL A 273 2.66 6.81 12.54
CA VAL A 273 2.67 5.42 13.00
C VAL A 273 4.06 5.06 13.46
N THR A 274 4.19 4.72 14.75
CA THR A 274 5.44 4.28 15.38
C THR A 274 5.34 2.79 15.64
N VAL A 275 6.27 2.03 15.10
CA VAL A 275 6.46 0.60 15.38
C VAL A 275 7.66 0.49 16.31
N GLU A 276 7.41 0.14 17.58
CA GLU A 276 8.44 -0.05 18.58
C GLU A 276 9.15 -1.41 18.41
N GLU A 277 8.36 -2.43 18.10
CA GLU A 277 8.85 -3.77 17.84
C GLU A 277 7.86 -4.54 16.95
N MET A 278 8.37 -5.15 15.89
CA MET A 278 7.62 -6.07 15.04
C MET A 278 8.54 -7.20 14.57
N GLU A 279 8.04 -8.43 14.64
CA GLU A 279 8.72 -9.57 14.04
C GLU A 279 8.45 -9.62 12.54
N VAL A 280 9.53 -9.66 11.75
CA VAL A 280 9.50 -9.78 10.31
C VAL A 280 10.22 -11.06 9.90
N VAL A 281 9.56 -11.87 9.11
CA VAL A 281 10.17 -13.05 8.51
C VAL A 281 10.81 -12.65 7.19
N GLU A 282 12.12 -12.66 7.14
CA GLU A 282 12.90 -12.43 5.93
C GLU A 282 13.39 -13.76 5.37
N VAL A 283 13.40 -13.91 4.05
CA VAL A 283 14.00 -15.07 3.39
C VAL A 283 15.35 -14.64 2.84
N ILE A 284 16.44 -15.05 3.50
CA ILE A 284 17.82 -14.74 3.10
C ILE A 284 18.46 -16.05 2.66
N LYS A 285 18.88 -16.12 1.38
CA LYS A 285 19.50 -17.33 0.79
C LYS A 285 18.68 -18.61 1.06
N GLY A 286 17.35 -18.55 0.81
CA GLY A 286 16.44 -19.68 0.98
C GLY A 286 16.11 -20.02 2.46
N LYS A 287 16.76 -19.41 3.44
CA LYS A 287 16.49 -19.66 4.87
C LYS A 287 15.60 -18.59 5.47
N ARG A 288 14.58 -19.00 6.20
CA ARG A 288 13.73 -18.08 6.96
C ARG A 288 14.51 -17.55 8.17
N LYS A 289 14.65 -16.23 8.26
CA LYS A 289 15.22 -15.52 9.40
C LYS A 289 14.14 -14.64 10.00
N ILE A 290 13.92 -14.74 11.30
CA ILE A 290 13.08 -13.79 12.04
C ILE A 290 13.97 -12.64 12.47
N SER A 291 13.65 -11.44 12.05
CA SER A 291 14.30 -10.21 12.48
C SER A 291 13.30 -9.31 13.21
N LYS A 292 13.79 -8.57 14.20
CA LYS A 292 13.01 -7.53 14.87
C LYS A 292 13.20 -6.22 14.11
N TRP A 293 12.09 -5.59 13.77
CA TRP A 293 12.09 -4.33 13.06
C TRP A 293 11.44 -3.23 13.91
N ARG A 294 12.00 -2.03 13.80
CA ARG A 294 11.49 -0.79 14.39
C ARG A 294 11.41 0.27 13.30
N GLY A 295 10.41 1.14 13.35
CA GLY A 295 10.29 2.20 12.36
C GLY A 295 9.18 3.17 12.70
N GLU A 296 9.22 4.30 12.04
CA GLU A 296 8.24 5.36 12.19
C GLU A 296 8.08 6.12 10.88
N SER A 297 6.84 6.42 10.53
CA SER A 297 6.51 7.32 9.43
C SER A 297 5.09 7.85 9.56
N LYS A 298 4.75 8.86 8.76
CA LYS A 298 3.35 9.20 8.53
C LYS A 298 2.58 8.03 7.93
N ALA A 299 1.26 7.99 8.13
CA ALA A 299 0.41 6.98 7.51
C ALA A 299 0.43 7.08 5.97
N ILE A 300 0.47 8.29 5.46
CA ILE A 300 0.69 8.60 4.04
C ILE A 300 1.79 9.65 3.90
N ALA A 301 2.66 9.48 2.91
CA ALA A 301 3.59 10.52 2.47
C ALA A 301 2.87 11.36 1.40
N LEU A 302 2.65 12.63 1.70
CA LEU A 302 2.00 13.61 0.83
C LEU A 302 3.03 14.66 0.43
N THR A 303 3.36 14.73 -0.87
CA THR A 303 4.37 15.68 -1.38
C THR A 303 3.79 16.90 -2.05
N SER A 304 2.59 16.80 -2.63
CA SER A 304 1.99 17.91 -3.36
C SER A 304 0.46 17.86 -3.29
N ARG A 305 -0.12 19.06 -3.24
CA ARG A 305 -1.57 19.29 -3.35
C ARG A 305 -1.79 20.21 -4.53
N PHE A 306 -2.76 19.90 -5.36
CA PHE A 306 -3.16 20.71 -6.51
C PHE A 306 -4.60 21.14 -6.33
N GLY A 307 -4.86 22.43 -6.47
CA GLY A 307 -6.20 22.97 -6.23
C GLY A 307 -6.36 24.39 -6.75
N GLN A 308 -7.55 24.94 -6.55
CA GLN A 308 -7.84 26.34 -6.82
C GLN A 308 -7.79 27.12 -5.51
N VAL A 309 -7.14 28.28 -5.54
CA VAL A 309 -7.11 29.22 -4.42
C VAL A 309 -8.44 29.98 -4.40
N ARG A 310 -9.09 30.01 -3.25
CA ARG A 310 -10.31 30.79 -3.00
C ARG A 310 -9.96 32.24 -2.68
N THR A 311 -11.00 33.08 -2.69
CA THR A 311 -10.89 34.51 -2.35
C THR A 311 -10.49 34.74 -0.88
N ASP A 312 -10.72 33.76 0.01
CA ASP A 312 -10.31 33.79 1.40
C ASP A 312 -8.87 33.24 1.64
N GLY A 313 -8.14 32.93 0.56
CA GLY A 313 -6.79 32.40 0.61
C GLY A 313 -6.72 30.88 0.86
N THR A 314 -7.84 30.21 1.12
CA THR A 314 -7.86 28.76 1.29
C THR A 314 -7.76 28.05 -0.08
N THR A 315 -7.21 26.82 -0.08
CA THR A 315 -7.05 26.02 -1.30
C THR A 315 -8.05 24.87 -1.30
N ASP A 316 -8.93 24.84 -2.31
CA ASP A 316 -9.73 23.67 -2.62
C ASP A 316 -8.86 22.66 -3.38
N ALA A 317 -8.22 21.75 -2.66
CA ALA A 317 -7.42 20.70 -3.28
C ALA A 317 -8.33 19.66 -3.95
N PHE A 318 -8.03 19.33 -5.20
CA PHE A 318 -8.75 18.32 -5.98
C PHE A 318 -7.86 17.19 -6.51
N ALA A 319 -6.54 17.31 -6.34
CA ALA A 319 -5.58 16.26 -6.65
C ALA A 319 -4.41 16.27 -5.67
N TRP A 320 -3.85 15.09 -5.40
CA TRP A 320 -2.76 14.88 -4.44
C TRP A 320 -1.72 13.95 -5.05
N ARG A 321 -0.45 14.29 -4.84
CA ARG A 321 0.67 13.38 -5.10
C ARG A 321 1.11 12.75 -3.78
N LEU A 322 0.91 11.44 -3.65
CA LEU A 322 1.04 10.74 -2.38
C LEU A 322 1.42 9.25 -2.55
N ARG A 323 1.76 8.60 -1.45
CA ARG A 323 1.97 7.16 -1.35
C ARG A 323 1.67 6.68 0.08
N PRO A 324 1.52 5.36 0.33
CA PRO A 324 1.56 4.83 1.69
C PRO A 324 2.86 5.22 2.39
N GLY A 325 2.79 5.46 3.69
CA GLY A 325 3.98 5.75 4.51
C GLY A 325 4.96 4.58 4.56
N ASP A 326 6.21 4.86 4.92
CA ASP A 326 7.31 3.88 4.85
C ASP A 326 7.07 2.63 5.69
N VAL A 327 6.44 2.78 6.87
CA VAL A 327 6.08 1.64 7.73
C VAL A 327 5.08 0.68 7.08
N PHE A 328 4.27 1.15 6.12
CA PHE A 328 3.36 0.31 5.34
C PHE A 328 3.98 -0.13 4.01
N ALA A 329 4.61 0.80 3.30
CA ALA A 329 5.19 0.56 1.98
C ALA A 329 6.26 -0.55 2.01
N LYS A 330 7.03 -0.66 3.10
CA LYS A 330 8.02 -1.71 3.31
C LYS A 330 7.45 -3.13 3.16
N PHE A 331 6.22 -3.38 3.61
CA PHE A 331 5.56 -4.69 3.56
C PHE A 331 4.75 -4.92 2.27
N LEU A 332 4.73 -3.94 1.40
CA LEU A 332 4.00 -3.98 0.14
C LEU A 332 4.90 -4.20 -1.07
N PHE A 333 6.21 -4.15 -0.87
CA PHE A 333 7.19 -4.23 -1.95
C PHE A 333 8.26 -5.30 -1.64
N GLY A 334 8.69 -6.02 -2.67
CA GLY A 334 9.75 -7.03 -2.55
C GLY A 334 9.31 -8.42 -2.09
N PRO A 335 10.28 -9.31 -1.81
CA PRO A 335 10.02 -10.66 -1.31
C PRO A 335 9.29 -10.60 0.04
N GLY A 336 8.24 -11.38 0.19
CA GLY A 336 7.42 -11.36 1.41
C GLY A 336 6.30 -10.31 1.41
N ARG A 337 6.01 -9.70 0.27
CA ARG A 337 4.88 -8.79 0.09
C ARG A 337 3.60 -9.36 0.70
N GLN A 338 2.99 -8.59 1.59
CA GLN A 338 1.79 -8.96 2.31
C GLN A 338 0.59 -8.20 1.73
N THR A 339 -0.11 -8.80 0.79
CA THR A 339 -1.30 -8.22 0.18
C THR A 339 -2.47 -9.17 0.23
N ALA A 340 -3.68 -8.61 0.24
CA ALA A 340 -4.95 -9.32 0.21
C ALA A 340 -5.86 -8.74 -0.87
N LEU A 341 -6.86 -9.51 -1.25
CA LEU A 341 -7.89 -9.11 -2.20
C LEU A 341 -9.12 -8.64 -1.44
N LEU A 342 -9.46 -7.37 -1.59
CA LEU A 342 -10.68 -6.78 -1.07
C LEU A 342 -11.70 -6.65 -2.20
N SER A 343 -12.93 -7.08 -1.98
CA SER A 343 -14.01 -6.87 -2.95
C SER A 343 -14.22 -5.38 -3.21
N GLN A 344 -14.39 -5.00 -4.47
CA GLN A 344 -14.74 -3.63 -4.87
C GLN A 344 -16.04 -3.18 -4.20
N SER A 345 -16.99 -4.07 -3.98
CA SER A 345 -18.24 -3.80 -3.25
C SER A 345 -18.00 -3.26 -1.85
N ALA A 346 -16.90 -3.66 -1.18
CA ALA A 346 -16.56 -3.14 0.14
C ALA A 346 -16.29 -1.62 0.12
N LEU A 347 -15.72 -1.08 -0.97
CA LEU A 347 -15.57 0.37 -1.14
C LEU A 347 -16.89 1.06 -1.48
N ASN A 348 -17.78 0.37 -2.20
CA ASN A 348 -19.06 0.92 -2.65
C ASN A 348 -20.08 1.06 -1.51
N TYR A 349 -19.97 0.27 -0.45
CA TYR A 349 -20.86 0.40 0.71
C TYR A 349 -20.83 1.81 1.30
N ASP A 350 -22.01 2.27 1.72
CA ASP A 350 -22.15 3.58 2.38
C ASP A 350 -21.40 3.58 3.73
N PRO A 351 -20.45 4.49 3.96
CA PRO A 351 -19.63 4.52 5.18
C PRO A 351 -20.42 4.91 6.43
N TYR A 352 -21.66 5.36 6.29
CA TYR A 352 -22.53 5.76 7.40
C TYR A 352 -23.58 4.68 7.74
N ARG A 353 -24.19 4.08 6.70
CA ARG A 353 -25.32 3.16 6.84
C ARG A 353 -24.91 1.69 6.79
N GLN A 354 -23.82 1.39 6.07
CA GLN A 354 -23.35 0.02 5.81
C GLN A 354 -22.00 -0.26 6.46
N LYS A 355 -21.79 0.24 7.68
CA LYS A 355 -20.54 0.06 8.44
C LYS A 355 -20.23 -1.39 8.73
N TRP A 356 -21.24 -2.20 9.01
CA TRP A 356 -21.09 -3.63 9.31
C TRP A 356 -20.54 -4.37 8.09
N GLU A 357 -21.18 -4.21 6.96
CA GLU A 357 -20.80 -4.81 5.69
C GLU A 357 -19.35 -4.42 5.31
N LYS A 358 -19.04 -3.14 5.44
CA LYS A 358 -17.72 -2.60 5.15
C LYS A 358 -16.61 -3.22 6.00
N ARG A 359 -16.81 -3.23 7.31
CA ARG A 359 -15.81 -3.71 8.27
C ARG A 359 -15.66 -5.22 8.20
N LEU A 360 -16.77 -5.96 8.08
CA LEU A 360 -16.74 -7.41 7.89
C LEU A 360 -16.03 -7.79 6.59
N ALA A 361 -16.33 -7.12 5.47
CA ALA A 361 -15.63 -7.38 4.19
C ALA A 361 -14.11 -7.19 4.31
N ARG A 362 -13.65 -6.14 4.98
CA ARG A 362 -12.23 -5.87 5.23
C ARG A 362 -11.59 -6.91 6.15
N TYR A 363 -12.29 -7.30 7.20
CA TYR A 363 -11.84 -8.33 8.12
C TYR A 363 -11.71 -9.68 7.41
N LEU A 364 -12.72 -10.08 6.64
CA LEU A 364 -12.72 -11.33 5.88
C LEU A 364 -11.59 -11.36 4.84
N ALA A 365 -11.36 -10.27 4.10
CA ALA A 365 -10.23 -10.17 3.17
C ALA A 365 -8.89 -10.39 3.88
N TRP A 366 -8.71 -9.84 5.07
CA TRP A 366 -7.51 -10.00 5.89
C TRP A 366 -7.38 -11.41 6.45
N ILE A 367 -8.42 -11.96 7.10
CA ILE A 367 -8.34 -13.28 7.76
C ILE A 367 -8.12 -14.40 6.73
N TRP A 368 -8.75 -14.35 5.58
CA TRP A 368 -8.52 -15.33 4.52
C TRP A 368 -7.08 -15.32 4.01
N ARG A 369 -6.43 -14.19 4.02
CA ARG A 369 -5.01 -14.09 3.61
C ARG A 369 -4.08 -14.66 4.65
N ILE A 370 -4.25 -14.31 5.93
CA ILE A 370 -3.35 -14.74 7.01
C ILE A 370 -3.58 -16.19 7.45
N SER A 371 -4.82 -16.69 7.36
CA SER A 371 -5.15 -18.10 7.67
C SER A 371 -4.60 -19.10 6.64
N SER A 372 -3.69 -18.65 5.78
CA SER A 372 -3.12 -19.48 4.73
C SER A 372 -4.16 -20.14 3.82
N GLY A 373 -5.29 -19.44 3.55
CA GLY A 373 -6.37 -19.91 2.67
C GLY A 373 -7.30 -20.94 3.32
N ARG A 374 -7.31 -21.07 4.63
CA ARG A 374 -8.42 -21.70 5.33
C ARG A 374 -9.64 -20.78 5.25
N THR A 375 -10.31 -20.85 4.12
CA THR A 375 -11.42 -19.95 3.74
C THR A 375 -12.76 -20.46 4.19
N GLN A 376 -12.81 -21.55 4.96
CA GLN A 376 -14.01 -22.26 5.40
C GLN A 376 -14.04 -22.55 6.90
N GLU A 377 -13.14 -21.95 7.69
CA GLU A 377 -13.17 -22.12 9.13
C GLU A 377 -14.32 -21.30 9.75
N GLY A 378 -15.00 -21.89 10.71
CA GLY A 378 -16.03 -21.19 11.48
C GLY A 378 -15.42 -20.08 12.32
N LEU A 379 -15.97 -18.87 12.21
CA LEU A 379 -15.62 -17.70 12.99
C LEU A 379 -16.64 -17.54 14.13
N LEU A 380 -16.16 -17.25 15.36
CA LEU A 380 -17.07 -16.95 16.45
C LEU A 380 -17.89 -15.68 16.16
N VAL A 381 -19.12 -15.67 16.55
CA VAL A 381 -19.98 -14.47 16.48
C VAL A 381 -19.33 -13.28 17.17
N GLN A 382 -18.74 -13.51 18.37
CA GLN A 382 -17.99 -12.46 19.08
C GLN A 382 -16.88 -11.86 18.21
N THR A 383 -16.12 -12.71 17.53
CA THR A 383 -15.02 -12.25 16.63
C THR A 383 -15.54 -11.40 15.47
N LEU A 384 -16.69 -11.75 14.90
CA LEU A 384 -17.31 -10.96 13.83
C LEU A 384 -17.84 -9.62 14.34
N LEU A 385 -18.42 -9.59 15.53
CA LEU A 385 -18.88 -8.34 16.15
C LEU A 385 -17.70 -7.43 16.50
N ASP A 386 -16.63 -8.00 17.06
CA ASP A 386 -15.40 -7.27 17.35
C ASP A 386 -14.79 -6.68 16.07
N ALA A 387 -14.73 -7.46 15.00
CA ALA A 387 -14.26 -7.03 13.69
C ALA A 387 -15.12 -5.91 13.08
N ALA A 388 -16.44 -5.95 13.31
CA ALA A 388 -17.35 -4.88 12.93
C ALA A 388 -17.30 -3.68 13.89
N ASN A 389 -16.58 -3.81 15.02
CA ASN A 389 -16.56 -2.87 16.14
C ASN A 389 -17.97 -2.57 16.65
N MET A 390 -18.72 -3.63 16.93
CA MET A 390 -20.09 -3.56 17.42
C MET A 390 -20.23 -4.35 18.70
N GLU A 391 -20.97 -3.77 19.62
CA GLU A 391 -21.32 -4.42 20.88
C GLU A 391 -22.74 -4.99 20.83
N VAL A 392 -22.97 -6.03 21.61
CA VAL A 392 -24.33 -6.57 21.75
C VAL A 392 -25.17 -5.58 22.54
N ASP A 393 -26.29 -5.16 21.99
CA ASP A 393 -27.32 -4.45 22.76
C ASP A 393 -27.96 -5.41 23.77
N LYS A 394 -27.52 -5.36 25.03
CA LYS A 394 -27.98 -6.24 26.12
C LYS A 394 -29.48 -6.14 26.37
N ASN A 395 -30.12 -5.01 26.02
CA ASN A 395 -31.55 -4.81 26.15
C ASN A 395 -32.34 -5.40 24.96
N ARG A 396 -31.70 -5.43 23.78
CA ARG A 396 -32.34 -5.90 22.54
C ARG A 396 -31.36 -6.78 21.73
N PRO A 397 -30.90 -7.91 22.28
CA PRO A 397 -29.87 -8.73 21.63
C PRO A 397 -30.33 -9.32 20.29
N ASN A 398 -31.63 -9.57 20.11
CA ASN A 398 -32.20 -9.98 18.81
C ASN A 398 -31.88 -8.98 17.71
N ARG A 399 -31.96 -7.67 17.99
CA ARG A 399 -31.66 -6.63 17.01
C ARG A 399 -30.19 -6.69 16.54
N THR A 400 -29.27 -7.00 17.45
CA THR A 400 -27.85 -7.17 17.11
C THR A 400 -27.65 -8.40 16.22
N ARG A 401 -28.32 -9.51 16.56
CA ARG A 401 -28.27 -10.74 15.76
C ARG A 401 -28.82 -10.50 14.35
N GLU A 402 -30.05 -9.99 14.26
CA GLU A 402 -30.70 -9.68 12.98
C GLU A 402 -29.81 -8.77 12.11
N ARG A 403 -29.20 -7.76 12.71
CA ARG A 403 -28.34 -6.83 11.96
C ARG A 403 -27.05 -7.49 11.47
N LEU A 404 -26.47 -8.45 12.23
CA LEU A 404 -25.32 -9.24 11.77
C LEU A 404 -25.73 -10.15 10.60
N GLU A 405 -26.86 -10.84 10.73
CA GLU A 405 -27.40 -11.72 9.70
C GLU A 405 -27.71 -10.94 8.41
N GLU A 406 -28.38 -9.78 8.51
CA GLU A 406 -28.62 -8.86 7.38
C GLU A 406 -27.33 -8.42 6.71
N ALA A 407 -26.27 -8.14 7.49
CA ALA A 407 -24.98 -7.74 6.94
C ALA A 407 -24.33 -8.91 6.16
N LEU A 408 -24.41 -10.14 6.69
CA LEU A 408 -23.90 -11.32 6.03
C LEU A 408 -24.72 -11.67 4.77
N ASP A 409 -26.04 -11.55 4.81
CA ASP A 409 -26.93 -11.73 3.65
C ASP A 409 -26.57 -10.70 2.57
N ARG A 410 -26.33 -9.46 2.94
CA ARG A 410 -25.90 -8.42 2.01
C ARG A 410 -24.55 -8.74 1.37
N LEU A 411 -23.56 -9.17 2.17
CA LEU A 411 -22.27 -9.59 1.66
C LEU A 411 -22.39 -10.78 0.69
N GLN A 412 -23.30 -11.70 0.93
CA GLN A 412 -23.58 -12.82 0.03
C GLN A 412 -24.28 -12.35 -1.24
N GLY A 413 -25.30 -11.50 -1.13
CA GLY A 413 -26.00 -10.91 -2.28
C GLY A 413 -25.09 -10.12 -3.21
N ASP A 414 -24.11 -9.41 -2.65
CA ASP A 414 -23.11 -8.63 -3.38
C ASP A 414 -21.85 -9.45 -3.77
N MET A 415 -21.89 -10.78 -3.61
CA MET A 415 -20.83 -11.76 -3.95
C MET A 415 -19.47 -11.45 -3.25
N VAL A 416 -19.49 -10.74 -2.14
CA VAL A 416 -18.30 -10.56 -1.29
C VAL A 416 -17.92 -11.86 -0.60
N ILE A 417 -18.95 -12.65 -0.23
CA ILE A 417 -18.84 -14.03 0.25
C ILE A 417 -19.72 -14.92 -0.63
N THR A 418 -19.39 -16.21 -0.71
CA THR A 418 -20.20 -17.17 -1.49
C THR A 418 -21.41 -17.62 -0.70
N SER A 419 -21.24 -17.91 0.57
CA SER A 419 -22.29 -18.37 1.49
C SER A 419 -21.89 -18.16 2.93
N TRP A 420 -22.87 -18.13 3.79
CA TRP A 420 -22.67 -18.19 5.22
C TRP A 420 -23.74 -19.06 5.89
N GLN A 421 -23.42 -19.66 7.02
CA GLN A 421 -24.35 -20.42 7.86
C GLN A 421 -23.78 -20.61 9.26
N TYR A 422 -24.64 -20.77 10.24
CA TYR A 422 -24.20 -21.23 11.56
C TYR A 422 -23.67 -22.67 11.47
N GLU A 423 -22.55 -22.96 12.12
CA GLU A 423 -21.99 -24.33 12.17
C GLU A 423 -22.90 -25.25 12.95
N ARG A 424 -23.35 -24.79 14.10
CA ARG A 424 -24.36 -25.41 14.94
C ARG A 424 -25.11 -24.33 15.71
N ILE A 425 -26.39 -24.26 15.56
CA ILE A 425 -27.25 -23.44 16.39
C ILE A 425 -28.30 -24.34 17.00
N ASP A 426 -28.38 -24.34 18.33
CA ASP A 426 -29.47 -25.01 19.03
C ASP A 426 -30.59 -23.99 19.19
N GLU A 427 -31.70 -24.19 18.51
CA GLU A 427 -32.90 -23.32 18.58
C GLU A 427 -33.37 -23.13 20.01
N ASN A 428 -33.14 -24.10 20.90
CA ASN A 428 -33.49 -24.02 22.32
C ASN A 428 -32.59 -23.00 23.06
N ILE A 429 -31.44 -22.65 22.55
CA ILE A 429 -30.60 -21.61 23.14
C ILE A 429 -31.32 -20.28 23.08
N LEU A 430 -31.97 -19.95 21.98
CA LEU A 430 -32.61 -18.67 21.73
C LEU A 430 -33.80 -18.36 22.67
N SER A 431 -34.37 -19.38 23.29
CA SER A 431 -35.50 -19.26 24.22
C SER A 431 -35.08 -18.99 25.67
N LYS A 432 -33.78 -19.13 26.02
CA LYS A 432 -33.27 -18.99 27.36
C LYS A 432 -33.02 -17.50 27.72
N ARG A 433 -33.24 -17.13 28.98
CA ARG A 433 -32.84 -15.81 29.46
C ARG A 433 -31.32 -15.63 29.38
N GLY A 434 -30.86 -14.58 28.71
CA GLY A 434 -29.41 -14.32 28.52
C GLY A 434 -28.75 -15.12 27.39
N TRP A 435 -29.55 -15.72 26.50
CA TRP A 435 -29.15 -16.53 25.35
C TRP A 435 -28.06 -15.91 24.47
N TRP A 436 -27.94 -14.59 24.46
CA TRP A 436 -26.97 -13.88 23.64
C TRP A 436 -25.50 -14.20 24.03
N ARG A 437 -25.24 -14.65 25.26
CA ARG A 437 -23.91 -15.08 25.69
C ARG A 437 -23.51 -16.36 24.98
N ASP A 438 -24.40 -17.33 24.94
CA ASP A 438 -24.17 -18.61 24.25
C ASP A 438 -24.09 -18.39 22.72
N TRP A 439 -24.88 -17.43 22.20
CA TRP A 439 -24.84 -17.04 20.79
C TRP A 439 -23.49 -16.43 20.40
N LEU A 440 -22.83 -15.65 21.26
CA LEU A 440 -21.49 -15.10 21.00
C LEU A 440 -20.43 -16.19 20.80
N GLU A 441 -20.61 -17.36 21.40
CA GLU A 441 -19.73 -18.52 21.28
C GLU A 441 -20.08 -19.41 20.08
N CYS A 442 -21.23 -19.17 19.43
CA CYS A 442 -21.58 -19.87 18.20
C CYS A 442 -20.59 -19.52 17.07
N LYS A 443 -20.36 -20.49 16.19
CA LYS A 443 -19.53 -20.29 15.02
C LYS A 443 -20.37 -20.10 13.78
N ILE A 444 -19.94 -19.18 12.94
CA ILE A 444 -20.49 -18.94 11.60
C ILE A 444 -19.46 -19.39 10.57
N LEU A 445 -19.85 -20.31 9.69
CA LEU A 445 -19.07 -20.74 8.54
C LEU A 445 -19.28 -19.72 7.42
N ILE A 446 -18.21 -19.07 6.97
CA ILE A 446 -18.25 -18.07 5.89
C ILE A 446 -17.34 -18.53 4.77
N THR A 447 -17.90 -18.76 3.59
CA THR A 447 -17.16 -19.25 2.44
C THR A 447 -16.69 -18.12 1.55
N ALA A 448 -15.37 -18.05 1.32
CA ALA A 448 -14.77 -17.09 0.40
C ALA A 448 -15.18 -17.39 -1.06
N PRO A 449 -15.25 -16.36 -1.93
CA PRO A 449 -15.44 -16.52 -3.36
C PRO A 449 -14.40 -17.45 -3.99
N THR A 450 -14.79 -18.19 -5.02
CA THR A 450 -13.92 -19.15 -5.71
C THR A 450 -12.67 -18.48 -6.26
N SER A 451 -12.81 -17.28 -6.82
CA SER A 451 -11.69 -16.47 -7.32
C SER A 451 -10.61 -16.18 -6.26
N ILE A 452 -11.01 -15.84 -5.04
CA ILE A 452 -10.08 -15.64 -3.90
C ILE A 452 -9.40 -16.96 -3.52
N ARG A 453 -10.17 -18.05 -3.42
CA ARG A 453 -9.65 -19.38 -3.06
C ARG A 453 -8.61 -19.89 -4.07
N GLU A 454 -8.89 -19.74 -5.35
CA GLU A 454 -8.00 -20.17 -6.44
C GLU A 454 -6.72 -19.33 -6.47
N GLN A 455 -6.82 -18.02 -6.27
CA GLN A 455 -5.67 -17.15 -6.27
C GLN A 455 -4.74 -17.44 -5.09
N TYR A 456 -5.29 -17.68 -3.90
CA TYR A 456 -4.47 -18.04 -2.75
C TYR A 456 -3.87 -19.46 -2.86
N LYS A 457 -4.52 -20.39 -3.59
CA LYS A 457 -3.92 -21.69 -3.95
C LYS A 457 -2.73 -21.53 -4.90
N LYS A 458 -2.83 -20.66 -5.92
CA LYS A 458 -1.73 -20.38 -6.86
C LYS A 458 -0.50 -19.78 -6.18
N ILE A 459 -0.71 -18.88 -5.19
CA ILE A 459 0.38 -18.30 -4.40
C ILE A 459 1.11 -19.38 -3.60
N ARG A 460 0.39 -20.36 -3.04
CA ARG A 460 0.99 -21.46 -2.29
C ARG A 460 1.77 -22.41 -3.18
N ALA A 461 1.21 -22.77 -4.34
CA ALA A 461 1.88 -23.65 -5.29
C ALA A 461 3.20 -23.04 -5.79
N GLY A 462 3.23 -21.71 -6.05
CA GLY A 462 4.46 -21.02 -6.42
C GLY A 462 5.52 -20.98 -5.32
N SER A 463 5.10 -20.93 -4.04
CA SER A 463 6.05 -20.96 -2.91
C SER A 463 6.56 -22.36 -2.56
N SER A 464 5.93 -23.43 -3.04
CA SER A 464 6.37 -24.82 -2.84
C SER A 464 7.32 -25.32 -3.93
N VAL A 465 7.24 -24.76 -5.13
CA VAL A 465 8.12 -25.16 -6.26
C VAL A 465 9.58 -24.74 -6.03
N ASP A 466 9.81 -23.65 -5.28
CA ASP A 466 11.17 -23.21 -4.92
C ASP A 466 11.85 -24.09 -3.85
N HIS A 467 11.16 -25.06 -3.26
CA HIS A 467 11.71 -25.95 -2.24
C HIS A 467 12.19 -27.32 -2.75
N ASP A 468 11.71 -27.75 -3.92
CA ASP A 468 12.01 -29.10 -4.42
C ASP A 468 13.14 -29.12 -5.48
N THR A 469 13.71 -27.97 -5.86
CA THR A 469 14.78 -27.89 -6.86
C THR A 469 16.19 -27.81 -6.30
N GLU A 470 16.38 -27.81 -4.97
CA GLU A 470 17.72 -27.77 -4.34
C GLU A 470 18.14 -29.08 -3.63
N SER A 471 17.50 -30.21 -3.94
CA SER A 471 17.93 -31.52 -3.41
C SER A 471 18.27 -32.51 -4.53
N HIS A 472 19.24 -32.13 -5.40
CA HIS A 472 20.02 -33.10 -6.19
C HIS A 472 21.44 -32.58 -6.43
#